data_1b33ba179a3881c4b964a43639c2652b
#
_entry.id   1b33ba179a3881c4b964a43639c2652b
#
_cell.length_a   1.000
_cell.length_b   1.000
_cell.length_c   1.000
_cell.angle_alpha   90.00
_cell.angle_beta   90.00
_cell.angle_gamma   90.00
#
_symmetry.space_group_name_H-M   'P 1'
#
loop_
_entity.id
_entity.type
_entity.pdbx_description
1 polymer ?
#
loop_
_entity_poly.entity_id
_entity_poly.type
_entity_poly.pdbx_seq_one_letter_code
_entity_poly.pdbx_strand_id
1 'polypeptide(L)'
;MSDYMIRATAANGQVRAFAATTRDLTEYARNAHNTSPVVTAALGRTMTAAVMMGSMLKGDKELLTVKIQGDGPIGSLTVTADSHGHVKGYAQNPVVLIQANSIGKLDVAGAIGKGVLSVIKDIGLKDPYVGQTDLVSGEIAEDLTYYFCLLYTSDAADDRISV
;
A
#
# COMPACT_ATOMS: atom_id res chain seq x y z
N MET A 1 16.67 16.63 0.04
CA MET A 1 15.46 16.95 -0.75
C MET A 1 14.33 16.24 -0.04
N SER A 2 13.31 16.98 0.41
CA SER A 2 12.16 16.38 1.12
C SER A 2 11.33 15.50 0.19
N ASP A 3 10.62 14.52 0.73
CA ASP A 3 9.67 13.72 -0.03
C ASP A 3 8.58 14.59 -0.66
N TYR A 4 8.12 14.20 -1.83
CA TYR A 4 7.05 14.91 -2.55
C TYR A 4 6.23 13.93 -3.39
N MET A 5 5.04 14.35 -3.75
CA MET A 5 4.14 13.60 -4.64
C MET A 5 3.71 14.50 -5.80
N ILE A 6 3.65 13.92 -6.99
CA ILE A 6 3.15 14.55 -8.20
C ILE A 6 1.87 13.83 -8.62
N ARG A 7 0.86 14.63 -8.98
CA ARG A 7 -0.35 14.17 -9.64
C ARG A 7 -0.44 14.81 -11.02
N ALA A 8 -0.68 14.00 -12.03
CA ALA A 8 -0.84 14.44 -13.41
C ALA A 8 -2.14 13.89 -14.00
N THR A 9 -2.70 14.63 -14.96
CA THR A 9 -3.87 14.21 -15.73
C THR A 9 -3.58 14.35 -17.21
N ALA A 10 -4.16 13.46 -18.02
CA ALA A 10 -4.05 13.48 -19.47
C ALA A 10 -5.39 13.10 -20.12
N ALA A 11 -5.49 13.24 -21.45
CA ALA A 11 -6.67 12.87 -22.24
C ALA A 11 -7.98 13.47 -21.68
N ASN A 12 -7.99 14.78 -21.43
CA ASN A 12 -9.14 15.51 -20.87
C ASN A 12 -9.62 14.92 -19.52
N GLY A 13 -8.68 14.48 -18.68
CA GLY A 13 -9.00 13.92 -17.36
C GLY A 13 -9.33 12.42 -17.33
N GLN A 14 -9.32 11.76 -18.48
CA GLN A 14 -9.57 10.31 -18.56
C GLN A 14 -8.42 9.46 -17.99
N VAL A 15 -7.21 10.02 -17.98
CA VAL A 15 -6.02 9.36 -17.39
C VAL A 15 -5.52 10.18 -16.23
N ARG A 16 -5.27 9.53 -15.11
CA ARG A 16 -4.61 10.11 -13.93
C ARG A 16 -3.37 9.29 -13.60
N ALA A 17 -2.29 9.98 -13.28
CA ALA A 17 -1.03 9.38 -12.85
C ALA A 17 -0.58 9.99 -11.52
N PHE A 18 0.03 9.18 -10.69
CA PHE A 18 0.62 9.57 -9.42
C PHE A 18 2.06 9.06 -9.36
N ALA A 19 2.95 9.88 -8.85
CA ALA A 19 4.32 9.49 -8.53
C ALA A 19 4.75 10.13 -7.22
N ALA A 20 5.45 9.39 -6.39
CA ALA A 20 5.91 9.88 -5.09
C ALA A 20 7.35 9.46 -4.82
N THR A 21 8.12 10.35 -4.17
CA THR A 21 9.34 9.98 -3.46
C THR A 21 9.00 9.79 -1.99
N THR A 22 9.48 8.72 -1.39
CA THR A 22 9.12 8.32 -0.02
C THR A 22 10.32 7.83 0.77
N ARG A 23 11.49 8.38 0.47
CA ARG A 23 12.74 8.01 1.15
C ARG A 23 12.71 8.42 2.62
N ASP A 24 12.39 9.68 2.88
CA ASP A 24 12.40 10.23 4.24
C ASP A 24 11.29 9.61 5.09
N LEU A 25 10.12 9.37 4.48
CA LEU A 25 9.01 8.65 5.10
C LEU A 25 9.41 7.22 5.50
N THR A 26 10.05 6.48 4.58
CA THR A 26 10.48 5.10 4.83
C THR A 26 11.58 5.05 5.90
N GLU A 27 12.52 5.99 5.85
CA GLU A 27 13.58 6.10 6.85
C GLU A 27 13.04 6.46 8.23
N TYR A 28 12.05 7.35 8.30
CA TYR A 28 11.36 7.66 9.54
C TYR A 28 10.69 6.41 10.14
N ALA A 29 9.93 5.67 9.34
CA ALA A 29 9.28 4.43 9.78
C ALA A 29 10.31 3.37 10.20
N ARG A 30 11.42 3.22 9.47
CA ARG A 30 12.53 2.33 9.82
C ARG A 30 13.07 2.65 11.22
N ASN A 31 13.33 3.91 11.49
CA ASN A 31 13.87 4.36 12.77
C ASN A 31 12.85 4.23 13.92
N ALA A 32 11.58 4.58 13.65
CA ALA A 32 10.50 4.52 14.65
C ALA A 32 10.18 3.08 15.09
N HIS A 33 10.24 2.13 14.16
CA HIS A 33 9.90 0.73 14.44
C HIS A 33 11.11 -0.21 14.48
N ASN A 34 12.33 0.30 14.25
CA ASN A 34 13.58 -0.48 14.21
C ASN A 34 13.47 -1.70 13.27
N THR A 35 12.98 -1.46 12.04
CA THR A 35 12.71 -2.53 11.09
C THR A 35 13.98 -3.04 10.43
N SER A 36 14.05 -4.37 10.21
CA SER A 36 15.10 -5.00 9.41
C SER A 36 14.98 -4.61 7.92
N PRO A 37 16.03 -4.78 7.10
CA PRO A 37 16.04 -4.32 5.70
C PRO A 37 14.86 -4.83 4.87
N VAL A 38 14.52 -6.12 4.97
CA VAL A 38 13.42 -6.69 4.21
C VAL A 38 12.05 -6.14 4.65
N VAL A 39 11.87 -5.93 5.96
CA VAL A 39 10.64 -5.32 6.51
C VAL A 39 10.55 -3.85 6.13
N THR A 40 11.69 -3.12 6.18
CA THR A 40 11.76 -1.72 5.72
C THR A 40 11.34 -1.61 4.25
N ALA A 41 11.82 -2.51 3.38
CA ALA A 41 11.44 -2.51 1.97
C ALA A 41 9.94 -2.80 1.79
N ALA A 42 9.41 -3.81 2.47
CA ALA A 42 8.00 -4.18 2.42
C ALA A 42 7.09 -3.04 2.93
N LEU A 43 7.40 -2.51 4.12
CA LEU A 43 6.63 -1.43 4.74
C LEU A 43 6.70 -0.14 3.90
N GLY A 44 7.89 0.23 3.42
CA GLY A 44 8.09 1.42 2.59
C GLY A 44 7.31 1.36 1.28
N ARG A 45 7.32 0.22 0.58
CA ARG A 45 6.49 0.02 -0.63
C ARG A 45 5.00 0.16 -0.34
N THR A 46 4.53 -0.43 0.75
CA THR A 46 3.12 -0.34 1.16
C THR A 46 2.73 1.10 1.52
N MET A 47 3.59 1.82 2.25
CA MET A 47 3.37 3.23 2.60
C MET A 47 3.37 4.13 1.37
N THR A 48 4.26 3.88 0.39
CA THR A 48 4.29 4.62 -0.89
C THR A 48 2.98 4.45 -1.66
N ALA A 49 2.49 3.23 -1.75
CA ALA A 49 1.20 2.97 -2.40
C ALA A 49 0.05 3.63 -1.62
N ALA A 50 0.02 3.48 -0.31
CA ALA A 50 -1.03 4.03 0.54
C ALA A 50 -1.12 5.56 0.47
N VAL A 51 0.01 6.29 0.45
CA VAL A 51 -0.01 7.75 0.33
C VAL A 51 -0.55 8.21 -1.02
N MET A 52 -0.19 7.53 -2.11
CA MET A 52 -0.75 7.82 -3.44
C MET A 52 -2.25 7.52 -3.49
N MET A 53 -2.69 6.39 -2.94
CA MET A 53 -4.10 6.02 -2.87
C MET A 53 -4.90 6.96 -1.94
N GLY A 54 -4.34 7.34 -0.79
CA GLY A 54 -4.93 8.29 0.14
C GLY A 54 -5.19 9.65 -0.50
N SER A 55 -4.27 10.13 -1.34
CA SER A 55 -4.43 11.39 -2.07
C SER A 55 -5.60 11.41 -3.07
N MET A 56 -6.21 10.26 -3.34
CA MET A 56 -7.43 10.14 -4.17
C MET A 56 -8.71 10.24 -3.35
N LEU A 57 -8.64 10.22 -2.02
CA LEU A 57 -9.77 10.46 -1.14
C LEU A 57 -10.26 11.91 -1.29
N LYS A 58 -11.56 12.14 -1.13
CA LYS A 58 -12.17 13.45 -1.36
C LYS A 58 -12.46 14.22 -0.08
N GLY A 59 -12.83 13.51 0.96
CA GLY A 59 -13.19 14.10 2.24
C GLY A 59 -12.01 14.22 3.19
N ASP A 60 -11.95 15.32 3.93
CA ASP A 60 -10.87 15.59 4.91
C ASP A 60 -10.82 14.60 6.07
N LYS A 61 -11.93 13.89 6.32
CA LYS A 61 -12.04 12.90 7.40
C LYS A 61 -11.98 11.46 6.90
N GLU A 62 -11.84 11.28 5.59
CA GLU A 62 -11.77 9.96 5.00
C GLU A 62 -10.40 9.33 5.26
N LEU A 63 -10.40 8.03 5.51
CA LEU A 63 -9.20 7.24 5.76
C LEU A 63 -9.15 6.04 4.84
N LEU A 64 -7.95 5.77 4.35
CA LEU A 64 -7.62 4.56 3.62
C LEU A 64 -6.71 3.70 4.49
N THR A 65 -7.04 2.43 4.65
CA THR A 65 -6.14 1.44 5.26
C THR A 65 -5.81 0.36 4.26
N VAL A 66 -4.52 0.17 4.01
CA VAL A 66 -3.98 -0.97 3.25
C VAL A 66 -3.44 -1.98 4.24
N LYS A 67 -3.97 -3.18 4.22
CA LYS A 67 -3.51 -4.28 5.05
C LYS A 67 -3.05 -5.43 4.17
N ILE A 68 -1.83 -5.89 4.38
CA ILE A 68 -1.29 -7.10 3.78
C ILE A 68 -1.11 -8.11 4.91
N GLN A 69 -1.72 -9.27 4.78
CA GLN A 69 -1.62 -10.34 5.75
C GLN A 69 -1.16 -11.60 5.05
N GLY A 70 0.00 -12.09 5.42
CA GLY A 70 0.61 -13.28 4.84
C GLY A 70 1.00 -14.33 5.87
N ASP A 71 1.35 -15.51 5.39
CA ASP A 71 1.84 -16.64 6.22
C ASP A 71 3.36 -16.61 6.39
N GLY A 72 4.04 -15.62 5.80
CA GLY A 72 5.48 -15.42 5.96
C GLY A 72 5.85 -14.76 7.29
N PRO A 73 7.16 -14.66 7.58
CA PRO A 73 7.64 -14.23 8.90
C PRO A 73 7.31 -12.78 9.28
N ILE A 74 6.95 -11.89 8.35
CA ILE A 74 6.45 -10.55 8.66
C ILE A 74 5.08 -10.62 9.35
N GLY A 75 4.23 -11.59 9.00
CA GLY A 75 2.86 -11.73 9.45
C GLY A 75 1.93 -10.75 8.77
N SER A 76 1.90 -9.50 9.19
CA SER A 76 1.09 -8.48 8.54
C SER A 76 1.76 -7.12 8.48
N LEU A 77 1.37 -6.35 7.46
CA LEU A 77 1.64 -4.92 7.31
C LEU A 77 0.30 -4.18 7.37
N THR A 78 0.24 -3.12 8.16
CA THR A 78 -0.94 -2.25 8.22
C THR A 78 -0.50 -0.81 8.03
N VAL A 79 -1.08 -0.15 7.03
CA VAL A 79 -0.75 1.23 6.67
C VAL A 79 -2.04 2.01 6.50
N THR A 80 -2.12 3.17 7.13
CA THR A 80 -3.26 4.09 7.02
C THR A 80 -2.79 5.41 6.42
N ALA A 81 -3.54 5.94 5.47
CA ALA A 81 -3.30 7.22 4.82
C ALA A 81 -4.57 8.06 4.72
N ASP A 82 -4.41 9.37 4.68
CA ASP A 82 -5.49 10.34 4.48
C ASP A 82 -5.34 11.14 3.16
N SER A 83 -6.30 12.04 2.89
CA SER A 83 -6.29 12.90 1.71
C SER A 83 -5.20 13.98 1.72
N HIS A 84 -4.58 14.26 2.86
CA HIS A 84 -3.58 15.30 3.05
C HIS A 84 -2.15 14.79 2.87
N GLY A 85 -1.97 13.49 2.59
CA GLY A 85 -0.66 12.86 2.45
C GLY A 85 -0.04 12.42 3.78
N HIS A 86 -0.77 12.46 4.87
CA HIS A 86 -0.31 11.84 6.11
C HIS A 86 -0.43 10.32 5.97
N VAL A 87 0.63 9.63 6.32
CA VAL A 87 0.66 8.18 6.30
C VAL A 87 1.37 7.65 7.53
N LYS A 88 0.87 6.56 8.07
CA LYS A 88 1.49 5.82 9.15
C LYS A 88 1.27 4.33 8.93
N GLY A 89 2.25 3.54 9.35
CA GLY A 89 2.18 2.10 9.16
C GLY A 89 3.14 1.36 10.04
N TYR A 90 2.88 0.09 10.21
CA TYR A 90 3.72 -0.81 10.98
C TYR A 90 3.67 -2.23 10.43
N ALA A 91 4.69 -3.01 10.77
CA ALA A 91 4.75 -4.46 10.55
C ALA A 91 4.48 -5.19 11.87
N GLN A 92 3.78 -6.30 11.81
CA GLN A 92 3.53 -7.15 12.99
C GLN A 92 4.85 -7.64 13.58
N ASN A 93 5.76 -8.13 12.74
CA ASN A 93 7.10 -8.51 13.12
C ASN A 93 8.10 -7.54 12.44
N PRO A 94 8.64 -6.55 13.17
CA PRO A 94 9.52 -5.55 12.57
C PRO A 94 10.92 -6.08 12.25
N VAL A 95 11.35 -7.17 12.87
CA VAL A 95 12.67 -7.76 12.66
C VAL A 95 12.52 -9.15 12.06
N VAL A 96 12.84 -9.26 10.77
CA VAL A 96 12.83 -10.52 10.02
C VAL A 96 14.18 -10.67 9.33
N LEU A 97 14.84 -11.79 9.55
CA LEU A 97 16.12 -12.13 8.94
C LEU A 97 15.92 -13.35 8.04
N ILE A 98 15.92 -13.12 6.73
CA ILE A 98 15.85 -14.16 5.71
C ILE A 98 16.97 -13.96 4.69
N GLN A 99 17.28 -15.00 3.95
CA GLN A 99 18.27 -14.92 2.88
C GLN A 99 17.76 -14.06 1.73
N ALA A 100 18.70 -13.51 0.94
CA ALA A 100 18.35 -12.86 -0.30
C ALA A 100 17.71 -13.87 -1.27
N ASN A 101 16.87 -13.35 -2.18
CA ASN A 101 16.28 -14.17 -3.23
C ASN A 101 17.34 -14.67 -4.24
N SER A 102 16.93 -15.50 -5.20
CA SER A 102 17.82 -16.12 -6.20
C SER A 102 18.63 -15.14 -7.06
N ILE A 103 18.23 -13.86 -7.11
CA ILE A 103 18.92 -12.79 -7.83
C ILE A 103 19.68 -11.83 -6.90
N GLY A 104 19.88 -12.21 -5.63
CA GLY A 104 20.64 -11.43 -4.66
C GLY A 104 19.95 -10.19 -4.11
N LYS A 105 18.64 -10.05 -4.26
CA LYS A 105 17.83 -8.95 -3.71
C LYS A 105 17.12 -9.36 -2.42
N LEU A 106 16.63 -8.36 -1.67
CA LEU A 106 15.76 -8.60 -0.51
C LEU A 106 14.54 -9.42 -0.94
N ASP A 107 14.31 -10.54 -0.27
CA ASP A 107 13.19 -11.45 -0.57
C ASP A 107 11.90 -10.98 0.16
N VAL A 108 11.29 -9.93 -0.40
CA VAL A 108 10.04 -9.39 0.15
C VAL A 108 8.90 -10.39 0.00
N ALA A 109 8.83 -11.09 -1.12
CA ALA A 109 7.84 -12.13 -1.37
C ALA A 109 7.93 -13.26 -0.34
N GLY A 110 9.13 -13.79 -0.09
CA GLY A 110 9.34 -14.80 0.93
C GLY A 110 9.07 -14.31 2.36
N ALA A 111 9.32 -13.02 2.63
CA ALA A 111 9.04 -12.43 3.93
C ALA A 111 7.54 -12.23 4.20
N ILE A 112 6.74 -11.98 3.17
CA ILE A 112 5.28 -11.82 3.25
C ILE A 112 4.58 -13.18 3.15
N GLY A 113 5.00 -14.02 2.22
CA GLY A 113 4.39 -15.32 1.97
C GLY A 113 3.06 -15.23 1.20
N LYS A 114 2.23 -16.27 1.31
CA LYS A 114 0.88 -16.32 0.74
C LYS A 114 -0.11 -15.67 1.68
N GLY A 115 -1.15 -15.04 1.13
CA GLY A 115 -2.13 -14.38 1.96
C GLY A 115 -3.05 -13.44 1.20
N VAL A 116 -3.47 -12.37 1.85
CA VAL A 116 -4.48 -11.44 1.33
C VAL A 116 -4.04 -9.98 1.45
N LEU A 117 -4.40 -9.21 0.43
CA LEU A 117 -4.36 -7.76 0.42
C LEU A 117 -5.78 -7.24 0.65
N SER A 118 -5.95 -6.38 1.63
CA SER A 118 -7.22 -5.71 1.93
C SER A 118 -7.03 -4.19 1.84
N VAL A 119 -7.95 -3.53 1.15
CA VAL A 119 -8.04 -2.07 1.08
C VAL A 119 -9.36 -1.64 1.70
N ILE A 120 -9.28 -0.90 2.79
CA ILE A 120 -10.42 -0.46 3.58
C ILE A 120 -10.53 1.05 3.42
N LYS A 121 -11.67 1.54 2.96
CA LYS A 121 -11.96 2.97 2.84
C LYS A 121 -13.06 3.34 3.83
N ASP A 122 -12.71 4.14 4.80
CA ASP A 122 -13.66 4.78 5.69
C ASP A 122 -14.00 6.17 5.12
N ILE A 123 -15.19 6.29 4.56
CA ILE A 123 -15.70 7.51 3.93
C ILE A 123 -16.84 8.14 4.77
N GLY A 124 -16.90 7.81 6.07
CA GLY A 124 -17.91 8.34 6.99
C GLY A 124 -19.27 7.67 6.89
N LEU A 125 -19.41 6.55 6.20
CA LEU A 125 -20.61 5.73 6.19
C LEU A 125 -20.62 4.80 7.42
N LYS A 126 -21.80 4.20 7.69
CA LYS A 126 -21.96 3.27 8.82
C LYS A 126 -20.95 2.12 8.75
N ASP A 127 -20.73 1.58 7.58
CA ASP A 127 -19.78 0.50 7.34
C ASP A 127 -18.73 0.96 6.31
N PRO A 128 -17.43 0.72 6.54
CA PRO A 128 -16.40 1.06 5.58
C PRO A 128 -16.49 0.16 4.34
N TYR A 129 -16.06 0.67 3.21
CA TYR A 129 -15.85 -0.16 2.02
C TYR A 129 -14.60 -1.02 2.20
N VAL A 130 -14.73 -2.33 1.93
CA VAL A 130 -13.61 -3.27 2.01
C VAL A 130 -13.46 -3.99 0.67
N GLY A 131 -12.35 -3.74 -0.02
CA GLY A 131 -11.91 -4.53 -1.16
C GLY A 131 -10.82 -5.50 -0.72
N GLN A 132 -10.90 -6.75 -1.17
CA GLN A 132 -9.95 -7.78 -0.79
C GLN A 132 -9.59 -8.66 -1.99
N THR A 133 -8.32 -9.10 -2.04
CA THR A 133 -7.82 -10.04 -3.04
C THR A 133 -6.71 -10.91 -2.45
N ASP A 134 -6.54 -12.11 -3.01
CA ASP A 134 -5.38 -12.93 -2.69
C ASP A 134 -4.10 -12.26 -3.20
N LEU A 135 -2.99 -12.47 -2.49
CA LEU A 135 -1.67 -12.10 -2.96
C LEU A 135 -1.26 -13.02 -4.13
N VAL A 136 -0.81 -12.43 -5.23
CA VAL A 136 -0.38 -13.18 -6.41
C VAL A 136 1.11 -13.50 -6.37
N SER A 137 1.91 -12.62 -5.76
CA SER A 137 3.37 -12.82 -5.69
C SER A 137 3.98 -12.52 -4.32
N GLY A 138 3.35 -11.70 -3.49
CA GLY A 138 3.95 -11.12 -2.29
C GLY A 138 4.91 -9.96 -2.57
N GLU A 139 5.13 -9.61 -3.85
CA GLU A 139 5.85 -8.41 -4.29
C GLU A 139 4.88 -7.25 -4.41
N ILE A 140 4.62 -6.56 -3.35
CA ILE A 140 3.58 -5.56 -3.08
C ILE A 140 3.06 -4.80 -4.31
N ALA A 141 3.94 -4.39 -5.23
CA ALA A 141 3.56 -3.67 -6.43
C ALA A 141 2.72 -4.52 -7.40
N GLU A 142 3.07 -5.80 -7.56
CA GLU A 142 2.34 -6.75 -8.40
C GLU A 142 0.97 -7.07 -7.79
N ASP A 143 0.92 -7.27 -6.48
CA ASP A 143 -0.32 -7.56 -5.75
C ASP A 143 -1.29 -6.37 -5.82
N LEU A 144 -0.79 -5.14 -5.71
CA LEU A 144 -1.58 -3.93 -5.90
C LEU A 144 -2.05 -3.76 -7.34
N THR A 145 -1.20 -4.09 -8.32
CA THR A 145 -1.59 -4.08 -9.74
C THR A 145 -2.74 -5.05 -9.98
N TYR A 146 -2.66 -6.25 -9.44
CA TYR A 146 -3.73 -7.24 -9.51
C TYR A 146 -5.02 -6.76 -8.84
N TYR A 147 -4.91 -6.18 -7.64
CA TYR A 147 -6.04 -5.57 -6.94
C TYR A 147 -6.74 -4.50 -7.80
N PHE A 148 -5.98 -3.58 -8.41
CA PHE A 148 -6.56 -2.55 -9.28
C PHE A 148 -7.19 -3.15 -10.54
N CYS A 149 -6.58 -4.17 -11.16
CA CYS A 149 -7.18 -4.85 -12.30
C CYS A 149 -8.55 -5.43 -11.96
N LEU A 150 -8.70 -6.06 -10.79
CA LEU A 150 -9.97 -6.64 -10.36
C LEU A 150 -11.04 -5.57 -10.09
N LEU A 151 -10.65 -4.43 -9.51
CA LEU A 151 -11.57 -3.32 -9.28
C LEU A 151 -12.20 -2.79 -10.57
N TYR A 152 -11.42 -2.71 -11.65
CA TYR A 152 -11.92 -2.21 -12.95
C TYR A 152 -12.69 -3.26 -13.76
N THR A 153 -12.64 -4.52 -13.38
CA THR A 153 -13.33 -5.61 -14.08
C THR A 153 -14.61 -6.08 -13.37
N SER A 154 -14.86 -5.62 -12.14
CA SER A 154 -16.07 -5.97 -11.41
C SER A 154 -17.15 -4.89 -11.61
N ASP A 155 -18.38 -5.29 -11.96
CA ASP A 155 -19.54 -4.38 -12.11
C ASP A 155 -19.82 -3.56 -10.85
N ALA A 156 -19.32 -3.99 -9.69
CA ALA A 156 -19.41 -3.24 -8.44
C ALA A 156 -18.46 -2.01 -8.38
N ALA A 157 -17.52 -1.90 -9.31
CA ALA A 157 -16.58 -0.79 -9.38
C ALA A 157 -17.21 0.46 -10.04
N ASP A 158 -18.20 0.28 -10.89
CA ASP A 158 -18.74 1.35 -11.76
C ASP A 158 -19.50 2.43 -10.98
N ASP A 159 -20.16 2.09 -9.89
CA ASP A 159 -20.98 3.05 -9.14
C ASP A 159 -20.28 3.80 -8.00
N ARG A 160 -19.08 3.40 -7.59
CA ARG A 160 -18.44 3.94 -6.37
C ARG A 160 -17.01 4.47 -6.54
N ILE A 161 -16.41 4.27 -7.71
CA ILE A 161 -15.04 4.73 -8.02
C ILE A 161 -15.04 5.79 -9.12
N SER A 162 -16.14 5.96 -9.84
CA SER A 162 -16.28 7.12 -10.71
C SER A 162 -16.49 8.36 -9.83
N VAL A 163 -15.40 9.04 -9.59
CA VAL A 163 -15.27 10.51 -9.58
C VAL A 163 -13.92 10.90 -9.03
#